data_0f4bade8ace9d43b73edbcf653e7ee9d
#
_entry.id   0f4bade8ace9d43b73edbcf653e7ee9d
#
_cell.length_a   1.000
_cell.length_b   1.000
_cell.length_c   1.000
_cell.angle_alpha   90.00
_cell.angle_beta   90.00
_cell.angle_gamma   90.00
#
_symmetry.space_group_name_H-M   'P 1'
#
loop_
_entity.id
_entity.type
_entity.pdbx_description
1 polymer ?
#
loop_
_entity_poly.entity_id
_entity_poly.type
_entity_poly.pdbx_seq_one_letter_code
_entity_poly.pdbx_strand_id
1 'polypeptide(L)'
;MRWFAETEGTVADKVRGLFTRLGKSVDTPRWRGCGFRRTTAELANAPAHPAVKAGAAHKKRFEAWLETELQQQGVPSATTLARQLLILLDGATTVMLIHRDLAYAETAGQLALDLVKQARKTD
;
A
#
# COMPACT_ATOMS: atom_id res chain seq x y z
N MET A 1 -5.08 0.08 9.77
CA MET A 1 -3.73 0.04 10.37
C MET A 1 -3.69 -0.83 11.62
N ARG A 2 -4.62 -0.66 12.53
CA ARG A 2 -4.78 -1.53 13.70
C ARG A 2 -4.84 -3.01 13.31
N TRP A 3 -5.52 -3.33 12.25
CA TRP A 3 -5.63 -4.68 11.74
C TRP A 3 -4.27 -5.33 11.48
N PHE A 4 -3.33 -4.58 10.91
CA PHE A 4 -2.00 -5.11 10.60
C PHE A 4 -1.29 -5.58 11.88
N ALA A 5 -1.33 -4.74 12.92
CA ALA A 5 -0.69 -5.05 14.19
C ALA A 5 -1.34 -6.25 14.90
N GLU A 6 -2.66 -6.40 14.77
CA GLU A 6 -3.43 -7.46 15.44
C GLU A 6 -3.45 -8.77 14.65
N THR A 7 -3.06 -8.76 13.38
CA THR A 7 -3.04 -9.96 12.55
C THR A 7 -1.93 -10.90 13.02
N GLU A 8 -2.27 -12.14 13.29
CA GLU A 8 -1.30 -13.16 13.64
C GLU A 8 -0.56 -13.64 12.39
N GLY A 9 0.66 -14.16 12.62
CA GLY A 9 1.46 -14.71 11.55
C GLY A 9 2.77 -13.97 11.32
N THR A 10 3.46 -14.33 10.28
CA THR A 10 4.73 -13.72 9.90
C THR A 10 4.49 -12.36 9.25
N VAL A 11 5.59 -11.59 9.11
CA VAL A 11 5.54 -10.32 8.36
C VAL A 11 5.00 -10.57 6.94
N ALA A 12 5.44 -11.67 6.31
CA ALA A 12 4.96 -12.02 4.98
C ALA A 12 3.45 -12.22 4.94
N ASP A 13 2.88 -12.90 5.96
CA ASP A 13 1.44 -13.10 6.06
C ASP A 13 0.70 -11.77 6.22
N LYS A 14 1.23 -10.89 7.05
CA LYS A 14 0.64 -9.56 7.29
C LYS A 14 0.65 -8.71 6.03
N VAL A 15 1.77 -8.72 5.31
CA VAL A 15 1.91 -7.97 4.04
C VAL A 15 0.96 -8.54 3.00
N ARG A 16 0.88 -9.88 2.87
CA ARG A 16 -0.09 -10.50 1.97
C ARG A 16 -1.51 -10.03 2.27
N GLY A 17 -1.84 -9.95 3.57
CA GLY A 17 -3.17 -9.51 4.01
C GLY A 17 -3.52 -8.10 3.57
N LEU A 18 -2.54 -7.19 3.50
CA LEU A 18 -2.79 -5.84 2.98
C LEU A 18 -3.32 -5.89 1.55
N PHE A 19 -2.69 -6.68 0.69
CA PHE A 19 -3.08 -6.78 -0.71
C PHE A 19 -4.38 -7.56 -0.90
N THR A 20 -4.61 -8.59 -0.08
CA THR A 20 -5.89 -9.31 -0.09
C THR A 20 -7.03 -8.37 0.27
N ARG A 21 -6.86 -7.53 1.28
CA ARG A 21 -7.86 -6.54 1.67
C ARG A 21 -8.09 -5.50 0.58
N LEU A 22 -7.02 -5.07 -0.09
CA LEU A 22 -7.14 -4.16 -1.22
C LEU A 22 -8.01 -4.78 -2.31
N GLY A 23 -7.76 -6.05 -2.67
CA GLY A 23 -8.56 -6.75 -3.67
C GLY A 23 -10.03 -6.81 -3.28
N LYS A 24 -10.32 -7.14 -2.01
CA LYS A 24 -11.70 -7.20 -1.52
C LYS A 24 -12.38 -5.85 -1.54
N SER A 25 -11.64 -4.77 -1.29
CA SER A 25 -12.21 -3.42 -1.24
C SER A 25 -12.71 -2.95 -2.60
N VAL A 26 -12.14 -3.46 -3.70
CA VAL A 26 -12.57 -3.08 -5.05
C VAL A 26 -13.67 -3.97 -5.61
N ASP A 27 -14.05 -5.03 -4.88
CA ASP A 27 -15.12 -5.93 -5.27
C ASP A 27 -16.49 -5.33 -4.94
N THR A 28 -16.69 -4.08 -5.36
CA THR A 28 -17.96 -3.39 -5.25
C THR A 28 -18.21 -2.63 -6.53
N PRO A 29 -19.47 -2.61 -7.03
CA PRO A 29 -19.78 -1.93 -8.30
C PRO A 29 -19.50 -0.43 -8.30
N ARG A 30 -19.45 0.19 -7.13
CA ARG A 30 -19.29 1.65 -6.99
C ARG A 30 -17.85 2.08 -6.70
N TRP A 31 -16.92 1.14 -6.59
CA TRP A 31 -15.53 1.49 -6.30
C TRP A 31 -14.93 2.33 -7.42
N ARG A 32 -14.28 3.43 -7.06
CA ARG A 32 -13.70 4.40 -7.99
C ARG A 32 -12.21 4.65 -7.71
N GLY A 33 -11.60 3.81 -6.88
CA GLY A 33 -10.21 3.96 -6.49
C GLY A 33 -10.05 4.85 -5.26
N CYS A 34 -8.82 5.23 -4.95
CA CYS A 34 -8.51 6.13 -3.85
C CYS A 34 -8.99 7.55 -4.20
N GLY A 35 -9.78 8.14 -3.32
CA GLY A 35 -10.26 9.51 -3.52
C GLY A 35 -9.12 10.52 -3.65
N PHE A 36 -8.05 10.33 -2.88
CA PHE A 36 -6.87 11.19 -2.98
C PHE A 36 -6.24 11.14 -4.38
N ARG A 37 -6.12 9.93 -4.96
CA ARG A 37 -5.54 9.76 -6.30
C ARG A 37 -6.37 10.49 -7.35
N ARG A 38 -7.70 10.36 -7.27
CA ARG A 38 -8.59 11.07 -8.20
C ARG A 38 -8.46 12.57 -8.05
N THR A 39 -8.45 13.07 -6.82
CA THR A 39 -8.30 14.48 -6.52
C THR A 39 -6.97 15.01 -7.05
N THR A 40 -5.88 14.26 -6.86
CA THR A 40 -4.56 14.64 -7.36
C THR A 40 -4.54 14.74 -8.88
N ALA A 41 -5.17 13.76 -9.57
CA ALA A 41 -5.25 13.78 -11.03
C ALA A 41 -6.04 14.98 -11.54
N GLU A 42 -7.17 15.31 -10.91
CA GLU A 42 -8.02 16.45 -11.28
C GLU A 42 -7.35 17.78 -10.98
N LEU A 43 -6.51 17.84 -9.94
CA LEU A 43 -5.86 19.07 -9.48
C LEU A 43 -4.36 19.09 -9.80
N ALA A 44 -3.95 18.39 -10.87
CA ALA A 44 -2.54 18.28 -11.24
C ALA A 44 -1.88 19.65 -11.44
N ASN A 45 -2.64 20.67 -11.88
CA ASN A 45 -2.15 22.02 -12.08
C ASN A 45 -2.23 22.90 -10.82
N ALA A 46 -2.64 22.33 -9.69
CA ALA A 46 -2.79 23.05 -8.42
C ALA A 46 -2.13 22.28 -7.27
N PRO A 47 -0.80 22.05 -7.31
CA PRO A 47 -0.12 21.20 -6.32
C PRO A 47 -0.17 21.75 -4.90
N ALA A 48 -0.44 23.04 -4.72
CA ALA A 48 -0.59 23.64 -3.39
C ALA A 48 -2.02 23.58 -2.88
N HIS A 49 -2.96 22.97 -3.59
CA HIS A 49 -4.34 22.85 -3.16
C HIS A 49 -4.42 22.08 -1.83
N PRO A 50 -5.24 22.55 -0.86
CA PRO A 50 -5.32 21.91 0.46
C PRO A 50 -5.66 20.40 0.40
N ALA A 51 -6.51 19.99 -0.52
CA ALA A 51 -6.89 18.57 -0.67
C ALA A 51 -5.68 17.70 -1.06
N VAL A 52 -4.83 18.20 -1.95
CA VAL A 52 -3.61 17.50 -2.37
C VAL A 52 -2.62 17.42 -1.21
N LYS A 53 -2.42 18.52 -0.48
CA LYS A 53 -1.53 18.56 0.68
C LYS A 53 -1.99 17.61 1.78
N ALA A 54 -3.29 17.60 2.10
CA ALA A 54 -3.83 16.75 3.14
C ALA A 54 -3.68 15.26 2.79
N GLY A 55 -3.94 14.92 1.53
CA GLY A 55 -3.77 13.54 1.05
C GLY A 55 -2.32 13.10 1.04
N ALA A 56 -1.41 13.99 0.64
CA ALA A 56 0.03 13.69 0.67
C ALA A 56 0.51 13.45 2.09
N ALA A 57 0.05 14.25 3.05
CA ALA A 57 0.38 14.06 4.47
C ALA A 57 -0.14 12.72 4.98
N HIS A 58 -1.34 12.33 4.58
CA HIS A 58 -1.92 11.04 4.95
C HIS A 58 -1.07 9.88 4.43
N LYS A 59 -0.63 9.95 3.17
CA LYS A 59 0.23 8.92 2.58
C LYS A 59 1.57 8.83 3.30
N LYS A 60 2.16 9.95 3.68
CA LYS A 60 3.41 9.97 4.44
C LYS A 60 3.25 9.38 5.82
N ARG A 61 2.14 9.63 6.49
CA ARG A 61 1.85 9.03 7.80
C ARG A 61 1.69 7.51 7.67
N PHE A 62 1.04 7.05 6.61
CA PHE A 62 0.88 5.62 6.36
C PHE A 62 2.25 4.97 6.13
N GLU A 63 3.10 5.58 5.31
CA GLU A 63 4.45 5.08 5.06
C GLU A 63 5.27 4.99 6.36
N ALA A 64 5.22 6.03 7.19
CA ALA A 64 5.93 6.06 8.47
C ALA A 64 5.42 4.99 9.44
N TRP A 65 4.11 4.81 9.48
CA TRP A 65 3.51 3.75 10.28
C TRP A 65 3.96 2.37 9.83
N LEU A 66 3.96 2.13 8.53
CA LEU A 66 4.36 0.86 7.96
C LEU A 66 5.84 0.57 8.26
N GLU A 67 6.71 1.58 8.15
CA GLU A 67 8.10 1.48 8.52
C GLU A 67 8.27 1.05 9.98
N THR A 68 7.52 1.68 10.89
CA THR A 68 7.56 1.34 12.31
C THR A 68 7.13 -0.11 12.54
N GLU A 69 6.06 -0.55 11.90
CA GLU A 69 5.58 -1.93 12.02
C GLU A 69 6.62 -2.94 11.52
N LEU A 70 7.27 -2.64 10.40
CA LEU A 70 8.31 -3.49 9.85
C LEU A 70 9.53 -3.54 10.78
N GLN A 71 9.92 -2.41 11.37
CA GLN A 71 11.01 -2.36 12.35
C GLN A 71 10.70 -3.21 13.57
N GLN A 72 9.47 -3.15 14.07
CA GLN A 72 9.04 -3.93 15.23
C GLN A 72 9.06 -5.43 14.94
N GLN A 73 8.87 -5.82 13.69
CA GLN A 73 8.96 -7.21 13.27
C GLN A 73 10.39 -7.66 12.93
N GLY A 74 11.37 -6.77 13.14
CA GLY A 74 12.77 -7.10 12.91
C GLY A 74 13.18 -7.15 11.45
N VAL A 75 12.46 -6.50 10.57
CA VAL A 75 12.79 -6.49 9.14
C VAL A 75 13.89 -5.48 8.87
N PRO A 76 15.03 -5.90 8.28
CA PRO A 76 16.07 -4.97 7.89
C PRO A 76 15.62 -4.09 6.74
N SER A 77 16.21 -2.92 6.59
CA SER A 77 15.87 -1.97 5.53
C SER A 77 14.38 -1.60 5.52
N ALA A 78 13.77 -1.46 6.71
CA ALA A 78 12.35 -1.18 6.85
C ALA A 78 11.92 0.10 6.15
N THR A 79 12.77 1.12 6.13
CA THR A 79 12.49 2.39 5.44
C THR A 79 12.28 2.17 3.95
N THR A 80 13.19 1.47 3.30
CA THR A 80 13.10 1.18 1.87
C THR A 80 11.92 0.27 1.57
N LEU A 81 11.72 -0.78 2.38
CA LEU A 81 10.64 -1.72 2.16
C LEU A 81 9.27 -1.05 2.32
N ALA A 82 9.09 -0.18 3.33
CA ALA A 82 7.84 0.56 3.50
C ALA A 82 7.52 1.40 2.26
N ARG A 83 8.52 2.05 1.71
CA ARG A 83 8.37 2.85 0.50
C ARG A 83 7.99 2.00 -0.71
N GLN A 84 8.64 0.85 -0.88
CA GLN A 84 8.34 -0.09 -1.94
C GLN A 84 6.90 -0.63 -1.84
N LEU A 85 6.46 -0.96 -0.62
CA LEU A 85 5.11 -1.46 -0.38
C LEU A 85 4.06 -0.38 -0.68
N LEU A 86 4.34 0.87 -0.33
CA LEU A 86 3.44 1.97 -0.65
C LEU A 86 3.28 2.13 -2.16
N ILE A 87 4.39 2.06 -2.91
CA ILE A 87 4.37 2.14 -4.37
C ILE A 87 3.52 1.03 -4.96
N LEU A 88 3.68 -0.21 -4.46
CA LEU A 88 2.91 -1.35 -4.94
C LEU A 88 1.41 -1.20 -4.65
N LEU A 89 1.06 -0.76 -3.44
CA LEU A 89 -0.33 -0.55 -3.07
C LEU A 89 -0.99 0.50 -3.96
N ASP A 90 -0.32 1.62 -4.17
CA ASP A 90 -0.85 2.71 -4.99
C ASP A 90 -0.91 2.32 -6.47
N GLY A 91 0.11 1.62 -6.96
CA GLY A 91 0.13 1.12 -8.33
C GLY A 91 -0.97 0.11 -8.59
N ALA A 92 -1.13 -0.86 -7.69
CA ALA A 92 -2.18 -1.87 -7.81
C ALA A 92 -3.57 -1.24 -7.80
N THR A 93 -3.80 -0.25 -6.91
CA THR A 93 -5.07 0.45 -6.84
C THR A 93 -5.40 1.14 -8.17
N THR A 94 -4.42 1.81 -8.76
CA THR A 94 -4.61 2.51 -10.04
C THR A 94 -4.96 1.55 -11.17
N VAL A 95 -4.20 0.45 -11.30
CA VAL A 95 -4.42 -0.52 -12.38
C VAL A 95 -5.76 -1.22 -12.22
N MET A 96 -6.13 -1.57 -10.98
CA MET A 96 -7.44 -2.15 -10.71
C MET A 96 -8.58 -1.19 -11.05
N LEU A 97 -8.40 0.10 -10.81
CA LEU A 97 -9.41 1.11 -11.16
C LEU A 97 -9.61 1.15 -12.68
N ILE A 98 -8.52 1.09 -13.44
CA ILE A 98 -8.58 1.16 -14.91
C ILE A 98 -9.19 -0.11 -15.50
N HIS A 99 -8.76 -1.28 -15.05
CA HIS A 99 -9.10 -2.55 -15.68
C HIS A 99 -10.18 -3.34 -14.96
N ARG A 100 -10.56 -2.94 -13.73
CA ARG A 100 -11.54 -3.67 -12.91
C ARG A 100 -11.19 -5.14 -12.75
N ASP A 101 -9.90 -5.42 -12.58
CA ASP A 101 -9.37 -6.78 -12.48
C ASP A 101 -8.65 -6.95 -11.15
N LEU A 102 -9.19 -7.79 -10.28
CA LEU A 102 -8.65 -8.05 -8.93
C LEU A 102 -7.32 -8.79 -8.97
N ALA A 103 -6.99 -9.44 -10.08
CA ALA A 103 -5.74 -10.17 -10.21
C ALA A 103 -4.50 -9.26 -10.05
N TYR A 104 -4.65 -7.97 -10.30
CA TYR A 104 -3.56 -7.02 -10.07
C TYR A 104 -3.17 -6.93 -8.59
N ALA A 105 -4.15 -7.04 -7.68
CA ALA A 105 -3.87 -7.05 -6.25
C ALA A 105 -3.08 -8.30 -5.86
N GLU A 106 -3.43 -9.43 -6.45
CA GLU A 106 -2.75 -10.70 -6.21
C GLU A 106 -1.31 -10.66 -6.70
N THR A 107 -1.09 -10.13 -7.90
CA THR A 107 0.25 -9.97 -8.47
C THR A 107 1.10 -9.02 -7.62
N ALA A 108 0.54 -7.89 -7.21
CA ALA A 108 1.24 -6.94 -6.35
C ALA A 108 1.57 -7.57 -5.00
N GLY A 109 0.64 -8.36 -4.44
CA GLY A 109 0.87 -9.08 -3.20
C GLY A 109 2.03 -10.06 -3.31
N GLN A 110 2.14 -10.78 -4.42
CA GLN A 110 3.24 -11.69 -4.65
C GLN A 110 4.58 -10.96 -4.74
N LEU A 111 4.62 -9.82 -5.44
CA LEU A 111 5.81 -8.97 -5.49
C LEU A 111 6.20 -8.47 -4.10
N ALA A 112 5.21 -8.06 -3.30
CA ALA A 112 5.44 -7.62 -1.93
C ALA A 112 6.07 -8.72 -1.08
N LEU A 113 5.58 -9.96 -1.22
CA LEU A 113 6.15 -11.11 -0.51
C LEU A 113 7.60 -11.35 -0.92
N ASP A 114 7.90 -11.24 -2.21
CA ASP A 114 9.26 -11.43 -2.70
C ASP A 114 10.20 -10.36 -2.12
N LEU A 115 9.73 -9.11 -2.02
CA LEU A 115 10.50 -8.03 -1.42
C LEU A 115 10.77 -8.28 0.07
N VAL A 116 9.78 -8.78 0.82
CA VAL A 116 9.96 -9.11 2.23
C VAL A 116 11.00 -10.22 2.40
N LYS A 117 10.90 -11.26 1.59
CA LYS A 117 11.86 -12.37 1.64
C LYS A 117 13.27 -11.91 1.30
N GLN A 118 13.42 -11.07 0.29
CA GLN A 118 14.72 -10.52 -0.11
C GLN A 118 15.32 -9.66 1.00
N ALA A 119 14.52 -8.81 1.62
CA ALA A 119 14.97 -7.95 2.72
C ALA A 119 15.53 -8.79 3.87
N ARG A 120 14.91 -9.92 4.18
CA ARG A 120 15.35 -10.82 5.26
C ARG A 120 16.61 -11.59 4.93
N LYS A 121 16.90 -11.83 3.65
CA LYS A 121 18.10 -12.55 3.23
C LYS A 121 19.36 -11.71 3.28
N THR A 122 19.25 -10.38 3.35
CA THR A 122 20.39 -9.48 3.38
C THR A 122 20.94 -9.23 4.78
N ASP A 123 20.45 -9.92 5.78
CA ASP A 123 20.93 -9.85 7.16
C ASP A 123 22.26 -10.60 7.35
#